data_522a729843e39666ba674569cbb3dff4
#
_entry.id   522a729843e39666ba674569cbb3dff4
#
_cell.length_a   1.000
_cell.length_b   1.000
_cell.length_c   1.000
_cell.angle_alpha   90.00
_cell.angle_beta   90.00
_cell.angle_gamma   90.00
#
_symmetry.space_group_name_H-M   'P 1'
#
loop_
_entity.id
_entity.type
_entity.pdbx_description
1 polymer ?
#
loop_
_entity_poly.entity_id
_entity_poly.type
_entity_poly.pdbx_seq_one_letter_code
_entity_poly.pdbx_strand_id
1 'polypeptide(L)'
;METDNAQRIIGSTEYVEIAGIKNIPAKIDTGADSSAIWASDINMEADGTLVFSLFGKKSPLFTGKRIKTTDYRAKSIRSSHGDVQVRYRVKLPLELNGKNFETVFTLADRSKNNFPVLIGRRTIKGEFLVDTSKASVKPIHRPTTTIKLNQELKDNPQIFHHKYIKGKESK
;
A
#
# COMPACT_ATOMS: atom_id res chain seq x y z
N MET A 1 28.63 -22.81 -9.81
CA MET A 1 28.20 -21.58 -9.13
C MET A 1 26.93 -21.92 -8.37
N GLU A 2 27.04 -22.10 -7.07
CA GLU A 2 25.86 -22.19 -6.20
C GLU A 2 25.19 -20.81 -6.26
N THR A 3 24.03 -20.74 -6.88
CA THR A 3 23.15 -19.57 -6.73
C THR A 3 22.75 -19.57 -5.25
N ASP A 4 23.24 -18.56 -4.52
CA ASP A 4 22.83 -18.30 -3.13
C ASP A 4 21.31 -18.05 -3.12
N ASN A 5 20.58 -19.16 -3.06
CA ASN A 5 19.11 -19.20 -3.08
C ASN A 5 18.55 -19.11 -1.65
N ALA A 6 19.35 -18.60 -0.71
CA ALA A 6 18.91 -18.37 0.65
C ALA A 6 17.83 -17.28 0.65
N GLN A 7 16.64 -17.62 1.15
CA GLN A 7 15.59 -16.64 1.37
C GLN A 7 16.06 -15.58 2.37
N ARG A 8 15.90 -14.31 2.00
CA ARG A 8 16.24 -13.19 2.88
C ARG A 8 15.14 -12.96 3.89
N ILE A 9 15.50 -12.55 5.09
CA ILE A 9 14.55 -12.20 6.15
C ILE A 9 14.22 -10.73 6.05
N ILE A 10 12.91 -10.41 5.98
CA ILE A 10 12.37 -9.06 6.03
C ILE A 10 11.41 -8.90 7.22
N GLY A 11 11.17 -7.67 7.64
CA GLY A 11 10.23 -7.37 8.72
C GLY A 11 8.77 -7.22 8.25
N SER A 12 7.91 -6.85 9.18
CA SER A 12 6.50 -6.50 8.87
C SER A 12 6.37 -5.17 8.13
N THR A 13 7.42 -4.32 8.18
CA THR A 13 7.53 -3.07 7.42
C THR A 13 8.96 -2.90 6.93
N GLU A 14 9.14 -2.40 5.70
CA GLU A 14 10.43 -2.19 5.07
C GLU A 14 10.46 -0.89 4.29
N TYR A 15 11.66 -0.32 4.09
CA TYR A 15 11.88 0.66 3.04
C TYR A 15 12.11 -0.04 1.71
N VAL A 16 11.47 0.48 0.67
CA VAL A 16 11.61 -0.04 -0.70
C VAL A 16 11.98 1.08 -1.67
N GLU A 17 12.55 0.70 -2.82
CA GLU A 17 12.66 1.57 -3.98
C GLU A 17 11.73 1.06 -5.08
N ILE A 18 10.91 1.93 -5.67
CA ILE A 18 9.98 1.60 -6.75
C ILE A 18 10.11 2.65 -7.84
N ALA A 19 10.37 2.20 -9.07
CA ALA A 19 10.50 3.06 -10.26
C ALA A 19 11.51 4.23 -10.07
N GLY A 20 12.57 3.98 -9.31
CA GLY A 20 13.63 4.95 -8.99
C GLY A 20 13.32 5.90 -7.83
N ILE A 21 12.16 5.78 -7.19
CA ILE A 21 11.83 6.54 -5.97
C ILE A 21 12.28 5.71 -4.76
N LYS A 22 13.17 6.27 -3.97
CA LYS A 22 13.82 5.61 -2.82
C LYS A 22 13.09 5.88 -1.50
N ASN A 23 13.43 5.08 -0.49
CA ASN A 23 12.98 5.26 0.89
C ASN A 23 11.45 5.30 1.02
N ILE A 24 10.75 4.52 0.22
CA ILE A 24 9.30 4.40 0.30
C ILE A 24 8.94 3.46 1.45
N PRO A 25 8.20 3.91 2.46
CA PRO A 25 7.74 3.03 3.53
C PRO A 25 6.67 2.07 3.01
N ALA A 26 6.92 0.79 3.13
CA ALA A 26 6.03 -0.27 2.71
C ALA A 26 5.63 -1.18 3.88
N LYS A 27 4.39 -1.64 3.88
CA LYS A 27 3.91 -2.70 4.75
C LYS A 27 4.00 -4.04 4.03
N ILE A 28 4.60 -5.02 4.66
CA ILE A 28 4.59 -6.40 4.19
C ILE A 28 3.28 -7.03 4.65
N ASP A 29 2.43 -7.39 3.71
CA ASP A 29 1.07 -7.89 3.99
C ASP A 29 0.92 -9.32 3.48
N THR A 30 1.22 -10.29 4.35
CA THR A 30 1.15 -11.73 4.05
C THR A 30 -0.29 -12.20 3.84
N GLY A 31 -1.28 -11.45 4.31
CA GLY A 31 -2.70 -11.73 4.09
C GLY A 31 -3.22 -11.26 2.72
N ALA A 32 -2.53 -10.30 2.09
CA ALA A 32 -2.91 -9.80 0.77
C ALA A 32 -2.25 -10.61 -0.35
N ASP A 33 -3.04 -11.00 -1.37
CA ASP A 33 -2.52 -11.73 -2.54
C ASP A 33 -1.56 -10.90 -3.37
N SER A 34 -1.88 -9.63 -3.60
CA SER A 34 -1.18 -8.75 -4.54
C SER A 34 -0.74 -7.46 -3.88
N SER A 35 0.34 -6.92 -4.40
CA SER A 35 0.86 -5.62 -3.98
C SER A 35 -0.02 -4.47 -4.48
N ALA A 36 -0.02 -3.37 -3.74
CA ALA A 36 -0.71 -2.14 -4.09
C ALA A 36 0.16 -0.92 -3.82
N ILE A 37 0.04 0.08 -4.66
CA ILE A 37 0.79 1.34 -4.55
C ILE A 37 -0.13 2.54 -4.69
N TRP A 38 0.15 3.59 -3.93
CA TRP A 38 -0.53 4.85 -4.10
C TRP A 38 -0.17 5.50 -5.42
N ALA A 39 -1.19 5.70 -6.26
CA ALA A 39 -1.08 6.42 -7.53
C ALA A 39 -2.11 7.54 -7.59
N SER A 40 -1.79 8.58 -8.33
CA SER A 40 -2.62 9.74 -8.61
C SER A 40 -2.58 10.11 -10.08
N ASP A 41 -3.47 11.01 -10.49
CA ASP A 41 -3.53 11.54 -11.87
C ASP A 41 -3.55 10.42 -12.94
N ILE A 42 -4.35 9.37 -12.67
CA ILE A 42 -4.49 8.23 -13.57
C ILE A 42 -5.37 8.62 -14.74
N ASN A 43 -4.81 8.59 -15.94
CA ASN A 43 -5.48 8.95 -17.18
C ASN A 43 -5.17 7.93 -18.31
N MET A 44 -6.08 7.85 -19.28
CA MET A 44 -5.91 7.07 -20.50
C MET A 44 -5.76 8.02 -21.69
N GLU A 45 -4.65 7.91 -22.42
CA GLU A 45 -4.45 8.64 -23.67
C GLU A 45 -5.29 8.03 -24.81
N ALA A 46 -5.51 8.77 -25.88
CA ALA A 46 -6.36 8.32 -26.99
C ALA A 46 -5.82 7.07 -27.72
N ASP A 47 -4.50 6.85 -27.66
CA ASP A 47 -3.84 5.65 -28.20
C ASP A 47 -3.89 4.42 -27.26
N GLY A 48 -4.55 4.55 -26.12
CA GLY A 48 -4.63 3.47 -25.10
C GLY A 48 -3.43 3.44 -24.15
N THR A 49 -2.55 4.44 -24.15
CA THR A 49 -1.47 4.54 -23.18
C THR A 49 -2.00 4.98 -21.81
N LEU A 50 -1.77 4.16 -20.77
CA LEU A 50 -2.07 4.51 -19.39
C LEU A 50 -0.99 5.43 -18.84
N VAL A 51 -1.41 6.56 -18.26
CA VAL A 51 -0.51 7.59 -17.69
C VAL A 51 -0.90 7.84 -16.25
N PHE A 52 0.06 7.82 -15.32
CA PHE A 52 -0.17 8.04 -13.91
C PHE A 52 1.06 8.62 -13.22
N SER A 53 0.88 9.15 -12.02
CA SER A 53 1.97 9.52 -11.11
C SER A 53 1.96 8.62 -9.89
N LEU A 54 3.13 8.32 -9.33
CA LEU A 54 3.21 7.68 -8.03
C LEU A 54 3.06 8.73 -6.94
N PHE A 55 2.29 8.37 -5.93
CA PHE A 55 1.91 9.22 -4.79
C PHE A 55 1.08 10.44 -5.21
N GLY A 56 0.61 11.22 -4.26
CA GLY A 56 -0.14 12.45 -4.51
C GLY A 56 0.68 13.69 -4.20
N LYS A 57 0.30 14.85 -4.73
CA LYS A 57 1.01 16.15 -4.58
C LYS A 57 1.31 16.55 -3.13
N LYS A 58 0.51 16.07 -2.17
CA LYS A 58 0.73 16.33 -0.73
C LYS A 58 1.70 15.35 -0.06
N SER A 59 2.15 14.33 -0.78
CA SER A 59 3.12 13.36 -0.26
C SER A 59 4.55 13.86 -0.43
N PRO A 60 5.42 13.71 0.57
CA PRO A 60 6.85 14.01 0.41
C PRO A 60 7.55 13.09 -0.61
N LEU A 61 6.90 11.99 -1.00
CA LEU A 61 7.41 11.06 -2.01
C LEU A 61 7.00 11.46 -3.44
N PHE A 62 6.16 12.47 -3.60
CA PHE A 62 5.68 12.89 -4.92
C PHE A 62 6.79 13.60 -5.69
N THR A 63 7.17 13.04 -6.82
CA THR A 63 8.22 13.61 -7.69
C THR A 63 7.67 14.40 -8.87
N GLY A 64 6.36 14.35 -9.12
CA GLY A 64 5.74 14.91 -10.33
C GLY A 64 5.99 14.10 -11.61
N LYS A 65 6.82 13.05 -11.55
CA LYS A 65 7.11 12.22 -12.72
C LYS A 65 5.86 11.46 -13.16
N ARG A 66 5.58 11.56 -14.46
CA ARG A 66 4.52 10.80 -15.12
C ARG A 66 5.08 9.49 -15.65
N ILE A 67 4.45 8.39 -15.29
CA ILE A 67 4.78 7.05 -15.82
C ILE A 67 3.77 6.74 -16.92
N LYS A 68 4.27 6.28 -18.07
CA LYS A 68 3.46 5.84 -19.21
C LYS A 68 3.69 4.37 -19.46
N THR A 69 2.63 3.62 -19.70
CA THR A 69 2.71 2.18 -20.02
C THR A 69 1.54 1.74 -20.90
N THR A 70 1.79 0.78 -21.77
CA THR A 70 0.78 0.03 -22.50
C THR A 70 0.59 -1.38 -21.94
N ASP A 71 1.50 -1.83 -21.02
CA ASP A 71 1.36 -3.11 -20.30
C ASP A 71 0.64 -2.90 -18.99
N TYR A 72 -0.68 -2.99 -19.05
CA TYR A 72 -1.55 -2.90 -17.88
C TYR A 72 -2.72 -3.88 -18.00
N ARG A 73 -3.35 -4.17 -16.85
CA ARG A 73 -4.54 -5.01 -16.77
C ARG A 73 -5.53 -4.41 -15.80
N ALA A 74 -6.82 -4.69 -15.99
CA ALA A 74 -7.85 -4.37 -15.03
C ALA A 74 -7.95 -5.46 -13.96
N LYS A 75 -8.27 -5.06 -12.73
CA LYS A 75 -8.62 -5.96 -11.62
C LYS A 75 -9.87 -5.44 -10.93
N SER A 76 -10.85 -6.33 -10.79
CA SER A 76 -12.00 -6.10 -9.90
C SER A 76 -11.56 -6.37 -8.46
N ILE A 77 -11.81 -5.42 -7.58
CA ILE A 77 -11.54 -5.53 -6.15
C ILE A 77 -12.84 -5.29 -5.40
N ARG A 78 -13.20 -6.24 -4.54
CA ARG A 78 -14.36 -6.10 -3.67
C ARG A 78 -13.91 -5.49 -2.33
N SER A 79 -14.57 -4.42 -1.92
CA SER A 79 -14.37 -3.84 -0.59
C SER A 79 -14.99 -4.73 0.48
N SER A 80 -14.61 -4.53 1.73
CA SER A 80 -15.24 -5.19 2.89
C SER A 80 -16.74 -4.87 3.04
N HIS A 81 -17.21 -3.80 2.39
CA HIS A 81 -18.63 -3.40 2.35
C HIS A 81 -19.39 -3.94 1.13
N GLY A 82 -18.73 -4.78 0.30
CA GLY A 82 -19.33 -5.39 -0.87
C GLY A 82 -19.24 -4.57 -2.16
N ASP A 83 -18.78 -3.32 -2.10
CA ASP A 83 -18.61 -2.49 -3.30
C ASP A 83 -17.49 -3.05 -4.19
N VAL A 84 -17.76 -3.09 -5.49
CA VAL A 84 -16.79 -3.53 -6.49
C VAL A 84 -16.15 -2.32 -7.14
N GLN A 85 -14.82 -2.24 -7.05
CA GLN A 85 -14.02 -1.24 -7.75
C GLN A 85 -13.14 -1.90 -8.80
N VAL A 86 -13.05 -1.31 -9.98
CA VAL A 86 -12.08 -1.70 -11.00
C VAL A 86 -10.84 -0.83 -10.85
N ARG A 87 -9.67 -1.46 -10.80
CA ARG A 87 -8.38 -0.78 -10.70
C ARG A 87 -7.41 -1.31 -11.74
N TYR A 88 -6.48 -0.47 -12.17
CA TYR A 88 -5.39 -0.89 -13.03
C TYR A 88 -4.30 -1.61 -12.26
N ARG A 89 -3.68 -2.57 -12.92
CA ARG A 89 -2.47 -3.27 -12.48
C ARG A 89 -1.38 -3.02 -13.49
N VAL A 90 -0.21 -2.65 -12.99
CA VAL A 90 0.98 -2.36 -13.80
C VAL A 90 2.19 -3.07 -13.23
N LYS A 91 3.18 -3.36 -14.07
CA LYS A 91 4.50 -3.83 -13.63
C LYS A 91 5.38 -2.63 -13.34
N LEU A 92 6.07 -2.65 -12.20
CA LEU A 92 7.05 -1.65 -11.84
C LEU A 92 8.30 -2.34 -11.26
N PRO A 93 9.48 -1.79 -11.51
CA PRO A 93 10.71 -2.26 -10.86
C PRO A 93 10.64 -1.98 -9.37
N LEU A 94 10.97 -2.98 -8.57
CA LEU A 94 11.01 -2.96 -7.12
C LEU A 94 12.38 -3.42 -6.63
N GLU A 95 12.99 -2.65 -5.74
CA GLU A 95 14.09 -3.11 -4.89
C GLU A 95 13.57 -3.30 -3.47
N LEU A 96 13.75 -4.50 -2.93
CA LEU A 96 13.38 -4.88 -1.58
C LEU A 96 14.52 -5.65 -0.95
N ASN A 97 15.07 -5.13 0.15
CA ASN A 97 16.17 -5.74 0.90
C ASN A 97 17.35 -6.20 0.02
N GLY A 98 17.76 -5.33 -0.93
CA GLY A 98 18.87 -5.57 -1.84
C GLY A 98 18.58 -6.56 -2.98
N LYS A 99 17.33 -7.00 -3.17
CA LYS A 99 16.88 -7.73 -4.36
C LYS A 99 16.12 -6.81 -5.30
N ASN A 100 16.49 -6.87 -6.58
CA ASN A 100 15.81 -6.13 -7.66
C ASN A 100 14.98 -7.08 -8.51
N PHE A 101 13.73 -6.76 -8.71
CA PHE A 101 12.82 -7.53 -9.57
C PHE A 101 11.62 -6.70 -10.01
N GLU A 102 10.89 -7.18 -10.98
CA GLU A 102 9.64 -6.55 -11.40
C GLU A 102 8.46 -7.12 -10.63
N THR A 103 7.59 -6.24 -10.15
CA THR A 103 6.39 -6.61 -9.38
C THR A 103 5.16 -5.97 -9.97
N VAL A 104 4.06 -6.71 -9.95
CA VAL A 104 2.75 -6.20 -10.35
C VAL A 104 2.08 -5.48 -9.20
N PHE A 105 1.85 -4.19 -9.35
CA PHE A 105 1.13 -3.36 -8.40
C PHE A 105 -0.27 -3.03 -8.89
N THR A 106 -1.23 -3.05 -7.98
CA THR A 106 -2.54 -2.44 -8.18
C THR A 106 -2.44 -0.95 -7.85
N LEU A 107 -2.82 -0.09 -8.79
CA LEU A 107 -2.88 1.35 -8.58
C LEU A 107 -4.09 1.69 -7.73
N ALA A 108 -3.91 2.43 -6.64
CA ALA A 108 -4.95 2.78 -5.69
C ALA A 108 -4.71 4.15 -5.07
N ASP A 109 -5.77 4.84 -4.68
CA ASP A 109 -5.63 5.96 -3.75
C ASP A 109 -5.38 5.42 -2.34
N ARG A 110 -4.19 5.67 -1.84
CA ARG A 110 -3.76 5.28 -0.50
C ARG A 110 -3.39 6.48 0.36
N SER A 111 -3.87 7.67 -0.02
CA SER A 111 -3.58 8.95 0.65
C SER A 111 -3.95 8.95 2.13
N LYS A 112 -4.94 8.16 2.54
CA LYS A 112 -5.42 8.03 3.92
C LYS A 112 -4.88 6.79 4.65
N ASN A 113 -4.06 5.97 3.99
CA ASN A 113 -3.52 4.75 4.58
C ASN A 113 -2.20 5.05 5.32
N ASN A 114 -1.90 4.23 6.32
CA ASN A 114 -0.66 4.32 7.10
C ASN A 114 0.60 4.09 6.27
N PHE A 115 0.48 3.32 5.19
CA PHE A 115 1.57 3.02 4.26
C PHE A 115 1.11 3.26 2.83
N PRO A 116 1.90 3.98 2.01
CA PRO A 116 1.59 4.23 0.61
C PRO A 116 1.74 2.98 -0.25
N VAL A 117 2.47 1.98 0.24
CA VAL A 117 2.72 0.71 -0.45
C VAL A 117 2.37 -0.47 0.44
N LEU A 118 1.69 -1.46 -0.14
CA LEU A 118 1.55 -2.81 0.41
C LEU A 118 2.30 -3.79 -0.48
N ILE A 119 3.10 -4.64 0.11
CA ILE A 119 3.78 -5.76 -0.56
C ILE A 119 3.02 -7.04 -0.21
N GLY A 120 2.30 -7.58 -1.18
CA GLY A 120 1.51 -8.78 -1.03
C GLY A 120 2.32 -10.07 -1.17
N ARG A 121 1.73 -11.18 -0.74
CA ARG A 121 2.41 -12.49 -0.66
C ARG A 121 2.97 -13.01 -1.99
N ARG A 122 2.37 -12.65 -3.14
CA ARG A 122 2.90 -13.07 -4.45
C ARG A 122 4.26 -12.46 -4.77
N THR A 123 4.53 -11.27 -4.24
CA THR A 123 5.82 -10.60 -4.39
C THR A 123 6.92 -11.22 -3.54
N ILE A 124 6.57 -11.70 -2.33
CA ILE A 124 7.54 -12.23 -1.37
C ILE A 124 7.72 -13.75 -1.47
N LYS A 125 6.80 -14.44 -2.14
CA LYS A 125 6.76 -15.91 -2.23
C LYS A 125 8.06 -16.46 -2.84
N GLY A 126 8.73 -17.32 -2.09
CA GLY A 126 9.97 -17.96 -2.52
C GLY A 126 11.22 -17.10 -2.38
N GLU A 127 11.08 -15.79 -2.19
CA GLU A 127 12.17 -14.81 -2.13
C GLU A 127 12.52 -14.41 -0.70
N PHE A 128 11.51 -14.31 0.18
CA PHE A 128 11.64 -13.75 1.52
C PHE A 128 10.91 -14.58 2.58
N LEU A 129 11.49 -14.59 3.77
CA LEU A 129 10.82 -14.98 5.02
C LEU A 129 10.45 -13.71 5.79
N VAL A 130 9.23 -13.66 6.33
CA VAL A 130 8.73 -12.50 7.07
C VAL A 130 8.83 -12.75 8.56
N ASP A 131 9.70 -12.00 9.22
CA ASP A 131 9.80 -11.96 10.67
C ASP A 131 8.92 -10.83 11.21
N THR A 132 7.74 -11.17 11.69
CA THR A 132 6.75 -10.19 12.18
C THR A 132 7.16 -9.49 13.47
N SER A 133 8.20 -9.98 14.16
CA SER A 133 8.76 -9.29 15.33
C SER A 133 9.57 -8.05 14.94
N LYS A 134 9.97 -7.92 13.67
CA LYS A 134 10.73 -6.80 13.13
C LYS A 134 9.81 -5.82 12.40
N ALA A 135 10.02 -4.54 12.68
CA ALA A 135 9.34 -3.43 12.01
C ALA A 135 10.36 -2.30 11.80
N SER A 136 10.94 -2.24 10.59
CA SER A 136 12.03 -1.30 10.28
C SER A 136 11.53 0.12 10.04
N VAL A 137 10.24 0.28 9.73
CA VAL A 137 9.69 1.55 9.24
C VAL A 137 8.44 1.95 10.02
N LYS A 138 8.37 3.22 10.40
CA LYS A 138 7.16 3.80 11.02
C LYS A 138 6.16 4.23 9.94
N PRO A 139 4.85 4.11 10.18
CA PRO A 139 3.83 4.60 9.25
C PRO A 139 3.95 6.10 9.04
N ILE A 140 3.67 6.57 7.80
CA ILE A 140 3.65 8.01 7.45
C ILE A 140 2.53 8.73 8.21
N HIS A 141 1.37 8.08 8.33
CA HIS A 141 0.26 8.59 9.11
C HIS A 141 0.07 7.70 10.35
N ARG A 142 0.33 8.23 11.53
CA ARG A 142 -0.21 7.64 12.74
C ARG A 142 -1.61 8.21 12.92
N PRO A 143 -2.65 7.40 13.00
CA PRO A 143 -3.94 7.91 13.41
C PRO A 143 -3.81 8.43 14.84
N THR A 144 -3.75 9.74 15.03
CA THR A 144 -3.98 10.40 16.32
C THR A 144 -5.34 10.02 16.91
N THR A 145 -6.20 9.49 16.06
CA THR A 145 -7.56 9.08 16.33
C THR A 145 -7.69 8.08 17.47
N THR A 146 -6.80 7.09 17.58
CA THR A 146 -6.93 6.04 18.63
C THR A 146 -6.67 6.58 20.03
N ILE A 147 -5.67 7.44 20.19
CA ILE A 147 -5.38 8.04 21.52
C ILE A 147 -6.54 8.93 21.93
N LYS A 148 -7.04 9.77 21.01
CA LYS A 148 -8.20 10.63 21.27
C LYS A 148 -9.47 9.84 21.53
N LEU A 149 -9.73 8.78 20.76
CA LEU A 149 -10.88 7.89 20.99
C LEU A 149 -10.82 7.20 22.36
N ASN A 150 -9.64 6.73 22.76
CA ASN A 150 -9.47 6.10 24.08
C ASN A 150 -9.64 7.13 25.24
N GLN A 151 -9.24 8.38 25.01
CA GLN A 151 -9.48 9.43 25.97
C GLN A 151 -10.98 9.75 26.08
N GLU A 152 -11.69 9.96 24.95
CA GLU A 152 -13.14 10.18 24.93
C GLU A 152 -13.91 9.01 25.58
N LEU A 153 -13.46 7.77 25.35
CA LEU A 153 -14.04 6.57 25.96
C LEU A 153 -13.87 6.57 27.49
N LYS A 154 -12.69 6.95 27.98
CA LYS A 154 -12.41 7.03 29.43
C LYS A 154 -13.20 8.15 30.10
N ASP A 155 -13.31 9.29 29.44
CA ASP A 155 -13.97 10.47 29.97
C ASP A 155 -15.49 10.25 30.10
N ASN A 156 -16.12 9.65 29.08
CA ASN A 156 -17.54 9.32 29.12
C ASN A 156 -17.90 8.12 28.23
N PRO A 157 -17.89 6.88 28.78
CA PRO A 157 -18.15 5.67 28.00
C PRO A 157 -19.54 5.62 27.36
N GLN A 158 -20.56 6.17 28.01
CA GLN A 158 -21.93 6.14 27.48
C GLN A 158 -22.11 7.08 26.29
N ILE A 159 -21.59 8.31 26.38
CA ILE A 159 -21.59 9.27 25.27
C ILE A 159 -20.77 8.71 24.11
N PHE A 160 -19.59 8.15 24.39
CA PHE A 160 -18.75 7.49 23.38
C PHE A 160 -19.51 6.39 22.65
N HIS A 161 -20.15 5.49 23.38
CA HIS A 161 -20.91 4.38 22.79
C HIS A 161 -22.05 4.88 21.91
N HIS A 162 -22.83 5.85 22.39
CA HIS A 162 -23.91 6.44 21.61
C HIS A 162 -23.40 7.11 20.33
N LYS A 163 -22.33 7.90 20.43
CA LYS A 163 -21.73 8.65 19.31
C LYS A 163 -21.17 7.75 18.20
N TYR A 164 -20.46 6.70 18.59
CA TYR A 164 -19.64 5.94 17.63
C TYR A 164 -20.20 4.56 17.26
N ILE A 165 -21.02 3.97 18.12
CA ILE A 165 -21.53 2.62 17.93
C ILE A 165 -23.00 2.65 17.54
N LYS A 166 -23.89 3.20 18.39
CA LYS A 166 -25.34 3.25 18.10
C LYS A 166 -25.71 4.16 16.93
N GLY A 167 -24.99 5.25 16.68
CA GLY A 167 -25.27 6.17 15.56
C GLY A 167 -25.05 5.59 14.17
N LYS A 168 -24.53 4.37 14.03
CA LYS A 168 -24.33 3.65 12.76
C LYS A 168 -25.42 2.61 12.46
N GLU A 169 -26.30 2.33 13.40
CA GLU A 169 -27.38 1.35 13.21
C GLU A 169 -28.62 1.95 12.52
N SER A 170 -28.61 3.26 12.20
CA SER A 170 -29.75 4.00 11.62
C SER A 170 -29.51 4.51 10.20
N LYS A 171 -28.83 3.71 9.35
CA LYS A 171 -28.78 4.01 7.90
C LYS A 171 -28.83 2.74 7.08
#